data_a4eb055ef510ce0fd4cb136eeb670d16
#
_entry.id   a4eb055ef510ce0fd4cb136eeb670d16
#
_cell.length_a   1.000
_cell.length_b   1.000
_cell.length_c   1.000
_cell.angle_alpha   90.00
_cell.angle_beta   90.00
_cell.angle_gamma   90.00
#
_symmetry.space_group_name_H-M   'P 1'
#
loop_
_entity.id
_entity.type
_entity.pdbx_description
1 polymer ?
#
loop_
_entity_poly.entity_id
_entity_poly.type
_entity_poly.pdbx_seq_one_letter_code
_entity_poly.pdbx_strand_id
1 'polypeptide(L)'
;MDTQQLERMHTAPGFVAALDQSGGSTPKALRAYGIEESAYGDDKDRMFDLVHEMRTRIITSPAFTSEHILAAILFEMTMDREVEGMPTADFLWQHKGIVPFLKIDKGLADEDNHVKVMKPIPGLDELLHRAVEDKHIFGTKERSVIVDYDEVGIGRIVDQQFEL
;
A
#
# COMPACT_ATOMS: atom_id res chain seq x y z
N MET A 1 13.02 12.02 -7.31
CA MET A 1 12.95 11.48 -5.92
C MET A 1 13.05 12.65 -4.96
N ASP A 2 12.13 12.76 -4.01
CA ASP A 2 12.13 13.80 -2.98
C ASP A 2 13.23 13.53 -1.95
N THR A 3 14.17 14.46 -1.83
CA THR A 3 15.34 14.32 -0.94
C THR A 3 14.96 14.43 0.55
N GLN A 4 13.89 15.13 0.89
CA GLN A 4 13.42 15.26 2.27
C GLN A 4 12.73 13.96 2.73
N GLN A 5 11.95 13.33 1.84
CA GLN A 5 11.37 12.02 2.12
C GLN A 5 12.45 10.96 2.30
N LEU A 6 13.47 10.96 1.43
CA LEU A 6 14.61 10.04 1.54
C LEU A 6 15.37 10.23 2.87
N GLU A 7 15.68 11.45 3.24
CA GLU A 7 16.36 11.77 4.51
C GLU A 7 15.53 11.29 5.70
N ARG A 8 14.21 11.51 5.66
CA ARG A 8 13.30 11.03 6.69
C ARG A 8 13.31 9.51 6.81
N MET A 9 13.25 8.79 5.68
CA MET A 9 13.32 7.32 5.68
C MET A 9 14.63 6.78 6.25
N HIS A 10 15.74 7.51 6.08
CA HIS A 10 17.06 7.12 6.57
C HIS A 10 17.25 7.37 8.06
N THR A 11 16.70 8.46 8.59
CA THR A 11 17.12 8.99 9.91
C THR A 11 16.03 8.99 10.96
N ALA A 12 14.76 9.07 10.58
CA ALA A 12 13.67 9.19 11.53
C ALA A 12 13.24 7.84 12.11
N PRO A 13 12.97 7.77 13.42
CA PRO A 13 12.36 6.58 14.02
C PRO A 13 10.89 6.47 13.66
N GLY A 14 10.34 5.27 13.74
CA GLY A 14 8.92 5.05 13.53
C GLY A 14 8.62 3.70 12.87
N PHE A 15 7.35 3.48 12.58
CA PHE A 15 6.88 2.31 11.86
C PHE A 15 6.16 2.67 10.55
N VAL A 16 5.96 1.70 9.70
CA VAL A 16 5.24 1.85 8.43
C VAL A 16 3.79 1.39 8.63
N ALA A 17 2.83 2.30 8.44
CA ALA A 17 1.41 2.01 8.56
C ALA A 17 0.87 1.32 7.29
N ALA A 18 0.20 0.17 7.44
CA ALA A 18 -0.39 -0.57 6.34
C ALA A 18 -1.84 -0.14 6.10
N LEU A 19 -2.06 0.70 5.09
CA LEU A 19 -3.39 1.11 4.60
C LEU A 19 -3.68 0.51 3.20
N ASP A 20 -3.06 -0.64 2.90
CA ASP A 20 -3.01 -1.26 1.59
C ASP A 20 -3.90 -2.51 1.44
N GLN A 21 -4.86 -2.73 2.36
CA GLN A 21 -5.78 -3.87 2.26
C GLN A 21 -6.50 -3.83 0.91
N SER A 22 -6.47 -4.97 0.21
CA SER A 22 -7.01 -5.10 -1.14
C SER A 22 -7.60 -6.50 -1.36
N GLY A 23 -8.42 -6.68 -2.38
CA GLY A 23 -9.03 -7.97 -2.70
C GLY A 23 -9.79 -8.55 -1.51
N GLY A 24 -9.56 -9.82 -1.19
CA GLY A 24 -10.25 -10.55 -0.11
C GLY A 24 -10.01 -10.01 1.31
N SER A 25 -8.99 -9.19 1.53
CA SER A 25 -8.74 -8.56 2.84
C SER A 25 -9.60 -7.29 3.08
N THR A 26 -10.19 -6.74 2.03
CA THR A 26 -11.01 -5.52 2.12
C THR A 26 -12.27 -5.70 2.98
N PRO A 27 -13.14 -6.70 2.74
CA PRO A 27 -14.30 -6.96 3.60
C PRO A 27 -13.92 -7.21 5.07
N LYS A 28 -12.80 -7.93 5.28
CA LYS A 28 -12.29 -8.21 6.63
C LYS A 28 -11.88 -6.92 7.36
N ALA A 29 -11.22 -6.00 6.65
CA ALA A 29 -10.81 -4.72 7.22
C ALA A 29 -12.02 -3.84 7.57
N LEU A 30 -13.02 -3.75 6.68
CA LEU A 30 -14.27 -3.03 6.94
C LEU A 30 -15.00 -3.58 8.16
N ARG A 31 -15.16 -4.90 8.25
CA ARG A 31 -15.80 -5.56 9.40
C ARG A 31 -15.06 -5.28 10.71
N ALA A 32 -13.71 -5.34 10.69
CA ALA A 32 -12.90 -4.99 11.87
C ALA A 32 -13.05 -3.53 12.28
N TYR A 33 -13.41 -2.66 11.34
CA TYR A 33 -13.73 -1.25 11.58
C TYR A 33 -15.19 -1.00 11.98
N GLY A 34 -16.02 -2.04 12.04
CA GLY A 34 -17.44 -1.95 12.40
C GLY A 34 -18.38 -1.69 11.24
N ILE A 35 -17.93 -1.89 9.99
CA ILE A 35 -18.76 -1.78 8.79
C ILE A 35 -19.08 -3.19 8.29
N GLU A 36 -20.34 -3.58 8.45
CA GLU A 36 -20.84 -4.90 8.07
C GLU A 36 -21.07 -4.99 6.55
N GLU A 37 -21.08 -6.21 6.03
CA GLU A 37 -21.28 -6.50 4.61
C GLU A 37 -22.63 -5.97 4.06
N SER A 38 -23.64 -5.89 4.93
CA SER A 38 -24.95 -5.30 4.59
C SER A 38 -24.89 -3.82 4.18
N ALA A 39 -23.79 -3.11 4.49
CA ALA A 39 -23.62 -1.71 4.11
C ALA A 39 -23.24 -1.50 2.62
N TYR A 40 -22.76 -2.55 1.95
CA TYR A 40 -22.35 -2.51 0.54
C TYR A 40 -22.86 -3.71 -0.29
N GLY A 41 -23.21 -4.86 0.31
CA GLY A 41 -23.71 -6.05 -0.40
C GLY A 41 -22.75 -6.47 -1.51
N ASP A 42 -23.28 -6.64 -2.72
CA ASP A 42 -22.52 -6.99 -3.94
C ASP A 42 -21.95 -5.75 -4.68
N ASP A 43 -22.22 -4.54 -4.19
CA ASP A 43 -21.77 -3.29 -4.79
C ASP A 43 -20.31 -3.02 -4.43
N LYS A 44 -19.42 -3.34 -5.37
CA LYS A 44 -17.96 -3.14 -5.20
C LYS A 44 -17.56 -1.67 -5.11
N ASP A 45 -18.22 -0.81 -5.87
CA ASP A 45 -17.90 0.63 -5.86
C ASP A 45 -18.26 1.22 -4.51
N ARG A 46 -19.44 0.88 -3.98
CA ARG A 46 -19.83 1.24 -2.62
C ARG A 46 -18.88 0.70 -1.56
N MET A 47 -18.44 -0.55 -1.70
CA MET A 47 -17.44 -1.13 -0.80
C MET A 47 -16.14 -0.31 -0.82
N PHE A 48 -15.69 0.08 -2.00
CA PHE A 48 -14.47 0.86 -2.16
C PHE A 48 -14.60 2.29 -1.63
N ASP A 49 -15.77 2.90 -1.73
CA ASP A 49 -16.05 4.19 -1.10
C ASP A 49 -15.94 4.10 0.41
N LEU A 50 -16.53 3.08 1.03
CA LEU A 50 -16.45 2.84 2.47
C LEU A 50 -15.01 2.57 2.94
N VAL A 51 -14.21 1.86 2.14
CA VAL A 51 -12.78 1.67 2.42
C VAL A 51 -12.05 3.02 2.41
N HIS A 52 -12.33 3.86 1.43
CA HIS A 52 -11.69 5.18 1.36
C HIS A 52 -12.15 6.08 2.51
N GLU A 53 -13.42 6.10 2.85
CA GLU A 53 -13.94 6.81 4.03
C GLU A 53 -13.25 6.34 5.33
N MET A 54 -13.10 5.03 5.52
CA MET A 54 -12.38 4.45 6.66
C MET A 54 -10.93 4.94 6.70
N ARG A 55 -10.21 4.86 5.56
CA ARG A 55 -8.81 5.30 5.47
C ARG A 55 -8.68 6.79 5.70
N THR A 56 -9.57 7.60 5.16
CA THR A 56 -9.61 9.04 5.40
C THR A 56 -9.73 9.35 6.89
N ARG A 57 -10.65 8.70 7.62
CA ARG A 57 -10.77 8.89 9.07
C ARG A 57 -9.52 8.49 9.83
N ILE A 58 -8.82 7.43 9.40
CA ILE A 58 -7.56 7.02 10.01
C ILE A 58 -6.48 8.08 9.75
N ILE A 59 -6.30 8.49 8.50
CA ILE A 59 -5.28 9.46 8.08
C ILE A 59 -5.50 10.83 8.72
N THR A 60 -6.74 11.29 8.82
CA THR A 60 -7.08 12.60 9.41
C THR A 60 -7.06 12.60 10.93
N SER A 61 -7.06 11.43 11.57
CA SER A 61 -7.00 11.33 13.03
C SER A 61 -5.85 12.16 13.61
N PRO A 62 -6.07 12.88 14.73
CA PRO A 62 -5.00 13.58 15.46
C PRO A 62 -3.89 12.65 15.95
N ALA A 63 -4.19 11.37 16.17
CA ALA A 63 -3.21 10.36 16.59
C ALA A 63 -2.37 9.78 15.42
N PHE A 64 -2.78 10.03 14.18
CA PHE A 64 -2.03 9.59 13.00
C PHE A 64 -0.99 10.66 12.64
N THR A 65 0.17 10.59 13.25
CA THR A 65 1.20 11.63 13.19
C THR A 65 2.57 11.07 12.83
N SER A 66 3.42 11.93 12.28
CA SER A 66 4.82 11.61 11.96
C SER A 66 5.71 11.42 13.20
N GLU A 67 5.21 11.63 14.39
CA GLU A 67 5.93 11.31 15.62
C GLU A 67 6.20 9.80 15.77
N HIS A 68 5.26 8.97 15.29
CA HIS A 68 5.34 7.52 15.40
C HIS A 68 5.29 6.80 14.04
N ILE A 69 4.72 7.44 13.04
CA ILE A 69 4.50 6.85 11.71
C ILE A 69 5.49 7.46 10.72
N LEU A 70 6.42 6.62 10.27
CA LEU A 70 7.44 6.99 9.29
C LEU A 70 6.87 7.09 7.89
N ALA A 71 6.10 6.08 7.49
CA ALA A 71 5.50 5.97 6.17
C ALA A 71 4.12 5.31 6.22
N ALA A 72 3.34 5.46 5.17
CA ALA A 72 2.07 4.75 4.99
C ALA A 72 2.02 4.08 3.61
N ILE A 73 1.63 2.79 3.59
CA ILE A 73 1.45 2.04 2.35
C ILE A 73 0.00 2.20 1.90
N LEU A 74 -0.18 2.74 0.71
CA LEU A 74 -1.48 2.92 0.08
C LEU A 74 -1.77 1.78 -0.90
N PHE A 75 -3.04 1.51 -1.15
CA PHE A 75 -3.49 0.76 -2.31
C PHE A 75 -3.83 1.73 -3.45
N GLU A 76 -3.73 1.28 -4.70
CA GLU A 76 -3.89 2.07 -5.91
C GLU A 76 -5.13 2.98 -5.88
N MET A 77 -6.32 2.41 -5.54
CA MET A 77 -7.54 3.21 -5.47
C MET A 77 -7.53 4.30 -4.39
N THR A 78 -6.74 4.15 -3.32
CA THR A 78 -6.59 5.20 -2.29
C THR A 78 -5.59 6.26 -2.74
N MET A 79 -4.54 5.86 -3.45
CA MET A 79 -3.62 6.77 -4.11
C MET A 79 -4.34 7.69 -5.11
N ASP A 80 -5.27 7.14 -5.88
CA ASP A 80 -6.00 7.89 -6.92
C ASP A 80 -7.06 8.86 -6.36
N ARG A 81 -7.42 8.72 -5.10
CA ARG A 81 -8.43 9.55 -4.42
C ARG A 81 -7.82 10.67 -3.59
N GLU A 82 -8.68 11.46 -2.98
CA GLU A 82 -8.31 12.64 -2.19
C GLU A 82 -8.71 12.49 -0.72
N VAL A 83 -7.94 13.13 0.14
CA VAL A 83 -8.22 13.33 1.56
C VAL A 83 -8.37 14.83 1.79
N GLU A 84 -9.54 15.28 2.28
CA GLU A 84 -9.84 16.70 2.50
C GLU A 84 -9.60 17.62 1.27
N GLY A 85 -9.87 17.08 0.06
CA GLY A 85 -9.72 17.83 -1.20
C GLY A 85 -8.27 17.93 -1.72
N MET A 86 -7.37 17.14 -1.18
CA MET A 86 -5.97 17.04 -1.61
C MET A 86 -5.64 15.59 -2.01
N PRO A 87 -4.82 15.35 -3.04
CA PRO A 87 -4.34 14.01 -3.36
C PRO A 87 -3.80 13.29 -2.12
N THR A 88 -4.16 12.03 -1.92
CA THR A 88 -3.89 11.32 -0.66
C THR A 88 -2.40 11.31 -0.28
N ALA A 89 -1.50 11.14 -1.25
CA ALA A 89 -0.06 11.14 -1.00
C ALA A 89 0.45 12.53 -0.58
N ASP A 90 -0.05 13.58 -1.22
CA ASP A 90 0.28 14.97 -0.86
C ASP A 90 -0.21 15.30 0.54
N PHE A 91 -1.42 14.89 0.90
CA PHE A 91 -1.94 15.08 2.25
C PHE A 91 -1.07 14.37 3.30
N LEU A 92 -0.67 13.13 3.03
CA LEU A 92 0.22 12.38 3.92
C LEU A 92 1.54 13.10 4.13
N TRP A 93 2.17 13.58 3.06
CA TRP A 93 3.46 14.26 3.17
C TRP A 93 3.35 15.67 3.73
N GLN A 94 2.52 16.53 3.13
CA GLN A 94 2.48 17.95 3.45
C GLN A 94 1.80 18.27 4.79
N HIS A 95 0.75 17.50 5.16
CA HIS A 95 0.00 17.75 6.40
C HIS A 95 0.39 16.83 7.55
N LYS A 96 0.88 15.63 7.25
CA LYS A 96 1.22 14.65 8.28
C LYS A 96 2.72 14.39 8.41
N GLY A 97 3.54 14.76 7.42
CA GLY A 97 4.97 14.44 7.39
C GLY A 97 5.24 12.94 7.30
N ILE A 98 4.33 12.18 6.69
CA ILE A 98 4.37 10.72 6.56
C ILE A 98 4.66 10.38 5.10
N VAL A 99 5.68 9.53 4.86
CA VAL A 99 6.15 9.19 3.51
C VAL A 99 5.16 8.23 2.83
N PRO A 100 4.62 8.56 1.63
CA PRO A 100 3.67 7.71 0.94
C PRO A 100 4.34 6.61 0.13
N PHE A 101 3.93 5.36 0.33
CA PHE A 101 4.29 4.19 -0.47
C PHE A 101 3.09 3.61 -1.18
N LEU A 102 3.31 2.94 -2.31
CA LEU A 102 2.27 2.24 -3.07
C LEU A 102 2.50 0.73 -3.04
N LYS A 103 1.47 -0.03 -2.67
CA LYS A 103 1.43 -1.47 -2.88
C LYS A 103 1.19 -1.76 -4.36
N ILE A 104 2.15 -2.43 -5.00
CA ILE A 104 2.08 -2.77 -6.44
C ILE A 104 1.72 -4.24 -6.69
N ASP A 105 1.97 -5.16 -5.75
CA ASP A 105 1.71 -6.59 -5.96
C ASP A 105 0.22 -6.90 -6.21
N LYS A 106 -0.05 -7.83 -7.10
CA LYS A 106 -1.40 -8.32 -7.44
C LYS A 106 -1.72 -9.66 -6.75
N GLY A 107 -1.02 -9.95 -5.65
CA GLY A 107 -1.13 -11.18 -4.88
C GLY A 107 -0.05 -12.21 -5.20
N LEU A 108 -0.14 -13.36 -4.58
CA LEU A 108 0.86 -14.43 -4.67
C LEU A 108 0.46 -15.50 -5.66
N ALA A 109 1.44 -16.07 -6.37
CA ALA A 109 1.31 -17.31 -7.11
C ALA A 109 1.20 -18.51 -6.14
N ASP A 110 0.93 -19.69 -6.69
CA ASP A 110 0.92 -20.93 -5.93
C ASP A 110 2.32 -21.22 -5.39
N GLU A 111 2.37 -22.01 -4.32
CA GLU A 111 3.63 -22.41 -3.70
C GLU A 111 4.40 -23.37 -4.62
N ASP A 112 5.68 -23.06 -4.81
CA ASP A 112 6.62 -23.90 -5.55
C ASP A 112 8.03 -23.69 -5.01
N ASN A 113 8.77 -24.79 -4.78
CA ASN A 113 10.07 -24.78 -4.10
C ASN A 113 10.04 -24.01 -2.77
N HIS A 114 9.01 -24.28 -1.94
CA HIS A 114 8.82 -23.67 -0.62
C HIS A 114 8.75 -22.14 -0.62
N VAL A 115 8.44 -21.52 -1.77
CA VAL A 115 8.21 -20.09 -1.88
C VAL A 115 6.92 -19.76 -2.64
N LYS A 116 6.40 -18.58 -2.42
CA LYS A 116 5.31 -17.98 -3.21
C LYS A 116 5.80 -16.66 -3.76
N VAL A 117 6.10 -16.63 -5.04
CA VAL A 117 6.47 -15.42 -5.77
C VAL A 117 5.23 -14.57 -6.06
N MET A 118 5.42 -13.33 -6.44
CA MET A 118 4.31 -12.48 -6.86
C MET A 118 3.74 -12.93 -8.20
N LYS A 119 2.43 -12.73 -8.36
CA LYS A 119 1.80 -12.81 -9.68
C LYS A 119 2.34 -11.70 -10.59
N PRO A 120 2.31 -11.90 -11.91
CA PRO A 120 2.65 -10.84 -12.85
C PRO A 120 1.87 -9.55 -12.57
N ILE A 121 2.50 -8.40 -12.75
CA ILE A 121 1.92 -7.08 -12.55
C ILE A 121 1.72 -6.44 -13.92
N PRO A 122 0.58 -6.68 -14.59
CA PRO A 122 0.33 -6.07 -15.89
C PRO A 122 0.19 -4.56 -15.77
N GLY A 123 0.79 -3.82 -16.70
CA GLY A 123 0.78 -2.36 -16.72
C GLY A 123 1.62 -1.73 -15.60
N LEU A 124 2.70 -2.42 -15.17
CA LEU A 124 3.58 -1.92 -14.10
C LEU A 124 4.18 -0.56 -14.44
N ASP A 125 4.70 -0.39 -15.67
CA ASP A 125 5.34 0.86 -16.08
C ASP A 125 4.38 2.04 -16.04
N GLU A 126 3.15 1.88 -16.52
CA GLU A 126 2.12 2.92 -16.46
C GLU A 126 1.70 3.23 -15.03
N LEU A 127 1.60 2.20 -14.18
CA LEU A 127 1.29 2.38 -12.76
C LEU A 127 2.40 3.16 -12.05
N LEU A 128 3.66 2.81 -12.28
CA LEU A 128 4.81 3.48 -11.68
C LEU A 128 4.94 4.93 -12.16
N HIS A 129 4.78 5.17 -13.46
CA HIS A 129 4.78 6.52 -14.02
C HIS A 129 3.71 7.39 -13.34
N ARG A 130 2.47 6.93 -13.28
CA ARG A 130 1.37 7.64 -12.62
C ARG A 130 1.64 7.85 -11.13
N ALA A 131 2.16 6.84 -10.45
CA ALA A 131 2.46 6.92 -9.02
C ALA A 131 3.50 8.00 -8.72
N VAL A 132 4.57 8.08 -9.51
CA VAL A 132 5.68 9.01 -9.27
C VAL A 132 5.35 10.42 -9.78
N GLU A 133 4.92 10.53 -11.04
CA GLU A 133 4.77 11.83 -11.71
C GLU A 133 3.46 12.55 -11.34
N ASP A 134 2.35 11.78 -11.23
CA ASP A 134 1.04 12.39 -11.01
C ASP A 134 0.60 12.37 -9.54
N LYS A 135 1.09 11.39 -8.76
CA LYS A 135 0.63 11.14 -7.39
C LYS A 135 1.70 11.30 -6.32
N HIS A 136 2.92 11.65 -6.68
CA HIS A 136 4.03 11.96 -5.78
C HIS A 136 4.33 10.84 -4.75
N ILE A 137 4.15 9.58 -5.16
CA ILE A 137 4.51 8.41 -4.36
C ILE A 137 6.04 8.32 -4.27
N PHE A 138 6.55 8.07 -3.07
CA PHE A 138 7.99 7.96 -2.82
C PHE A 138 8.58 6.62 -3.25
N GLY A 139 7.88 5.52 -2.97
CA GLY A 139 8.39 4.18 -3.23
C GLY A 139 7.27 3.14 -3.29
N THR A 140 7.65 1.92 -3.59
CA THR A 140 6.72 0.80 -3.73
C THR A 140 6.82 -0.19 -2.58
N LYS A 141 5.78 -0.99 -2.43
CA LYS A 141 5.75 -2.16 -1.54
C LYS A 141 5.20 -3.34 -2.31
N GLU A 142 5.93 -4.40 -2.31
CA GLU A 142 5.57 -5.72 -2.84
C GLU A 142 5.83 -6.81 -1.80
N ARG A 143 5.35 -8.03 -2.07
CA ARG A 143 5.51 -9.13 -1.14
C ARG A 143 5.61 -10.47 -1.84
N SER A 144 6.69 -11.19 -1.57
CA SER A 144 6.82 -12.63 -1.75
C SER A 144 6.80 -13.35 -0.39
N VAL A 145 6.69 -14.66 -0.36
CA VAL A 145 6.66 -15.44 0.87
C VAL A 145 7.64 -16.60 0.76
N ILE A 146 8.50 -16.75 1.77
CA ILE A 146 9.33 -17.93 2.00
C ILE A 146 8.58 -18.78 3.04
N VAL A 147 8.16 -19.98 2.64
CA VAL A 147 7.43 -20.92 3.50
C VAL A 147 8.41 -21.76 4.31
N ASP A 148 9.47 -22.24 3.64
CA ASP A 148 10.59 -22.97 4.25
C ASP A 148 11.87 -22.66 3.47
N TYR A 149 13.02 -23.01 4.04
CA TYR A 149 14.30 -22.82 3.37
C TYR A 149 14.41 -23.71 2.14
N ASP A 150 14.60 -23.07 0.99
CA ASP A 150 14.92 -23.72 -0.29
C ASP A 150 15.77 -22.76 -1.14
N GLU A 151 16.96 -23.18 -1.51
CA GLU A 151 17.93 -22.33 -2.21
C GLU A 151 17.41 -21.92 -3.60
N VAL A 152 16.73 -22.85 -4.31
CA VAL A 152 16.13 -22.57 -5.63
C VAL A 152 14.96 -21.60 -5.47
N GLY A 153 14.11 -21.84 -4.49
CA GLY A 153 12.96 -20.98 -4.21
C GLY A 153 13.36 -19.55 -3.83
N ILE A 154 14.37 -19.41 -2.98
CA ILE A 154 14.92 -18.10 -2.60
C ILE A 154 15.53 -17.41 -3.82
N GLY A 155 16.28 -18.12 -4.65
CA GLY A 155 16.82 -17.59 -5.91
C GLY A 155 15.73 -17.00 -6.81
N ARG A 156 14.61 -17.71 -6.98
CA ARG A 156 13.45 -17.21 -7.76
C ARG A 156 12.85 -15.91 -7.22
N ILE A 157 12.79 -15.75 -5.89
CA ILE A 157 12.33 -14.47 -5.29
C ILE A 157 13.31 -13.36 -5.61
N VAL A 158 14.61 -13.62 -5.45
CA VAL A 158 15.67 -12.64 -5.76
C VAL A 158 15.61 -12.22 -7.22
N ASP A 159 15.54 -13.18 -8.15
CA ASP A 159 15.45 -12.91 -9.59
C ASP A 159 14.21 -12.04 -9.90
N GLN A 160 13.04 -12.37 -9.34
CA GLN A 160 11.83 -11.58 -9.54
C GLN A 160 11.99 -10.14 -9.03
N GLN A 161 12.69 -9.93 -7.92
CA GLN A 161 12.92 -8.57 -7.38
C GLN A 161 13.88 -7.75 -8.26
N PHE A 162 14.81 -8.40 -8.94
CA PHE A 162 15.71 -7.71 -9.88
C PHE A 162 15.07 -7.40 -11.24
N GLU A 163 13.98 -8.06 -11.60
CA GLU A 163 13.23 -7.83 -12.82
C GLU A 163 12.17 -6.70 -12.70
N LEU A 164 11.89 -6.25 -11.47
CA LEU A 164 10.96 -5.15 -11.17
C LEU A 164 11.63 -3.79 -11.22
#